data_dd24ac33d6897a24f2f82fdc570b4b5f
#
_entry.id   dd24ac33d6897a24f2f82fdc570b4b5f
#
_cell.length_a   1.000
_cell.length_b   1.000
_cell.length_c   1.000
_cell.angle_alpha   90.00
_cell.angle_beta   90.00
_cell.angle_gamma   90.00
#
_symmetry.space_group_name_H-M   'P 1'
#
loop_
_entity.id
_entity.type
_entity.pdbx_description
1 polymer ?
#
loop_
_entity_poly.entity_id
_entity_poly.type
_entity_poly.pdbx_seq_one_letter_code
_entity_poly.pdbx_strand_id
1 'polypeptide(L)'
;MNPFLPREDIQKRDKNDRIHLAQTIDARTISILKRKFGTDKACFLPGPNGYDPMDAMRRDAYREVVYWLERSVKRGRKEMTEDL
;
A
#
# COMPACT_ATOMS: atom_id res chain seq x y z
N MET A 1 -11.72 24.70 18.59
CA MET A 1 -10.73 23.66 18.26
C MET A 1 -10.81 23.37 16.78
N ASN A 2 -9.70 23.51 16.07
CA ASN A 2 -9.67 23.23 14.64
C ASN A 2 -9.65 21.71 14.43
N PRO A 3 -10.68 21.13 13.76
CA PRO A 3 -10.72 19.68 13.53
C PRO A 3 -9.69 19.20 12.50
N PHE A 4 -9.03 20.12 11.80
CA PHE A 4 -8.04 19.80 10.79
C PHE A 4 -6.64 20.04 11.33
N LEU A 5 -5.78 19.03 11.21
CA LEU A 5 -4.37 19.19 11.55
C LEU A 5 -3.71 20.16 10.56
N PRO A 6 -2.73 20.98 11.02
CA PRO A 6 -1.90 21.74 10.09
C PRO A 6 -1.26 20.83 9.06
N ARG A 7 -1.10 21.32 7.84
CA ARG A 7 -0.52 20.56 6.74
C ARG A 7 0.85 20.00 7.08
N GLU A 8 1.66 20.78 7.79
CA GLU A 8 2.99 20.37 8.23
C GLU A 8 2.96 19.18 9.18
N ASP A 9 2.00 19.16 10.11
CA ASP A 9 1.85 18.04 11.06
C ASP A 9 1.37 16.78 10.34
N ILE A 10 0.51 16.90 9.34
CA ILE A 10 0.08 15.77 8.51
C ILE A 10 1.27 15.19 7.75
N GLN A 11 2.11 16.06 7.16
CA GLN A 11 3.30 15.62 6.43
C GLN A 11 4.29 14.89 7.33
N LYS A 12 4.52 15.40 8.54
CA LYS A 12 5.40 14.75 9.52
C LYS A 12 4.86 13.39 9.92
N ARG A 13 3.57 13.30 10.20
CA ARG A 13 2.94 12.03 10.56
C ARG A 13 3.07 11.02 9.44
N ASP A 14 2.81 11.42 8.20
CA ASP A 14 2.89 10.53 7.04
C ASP A 14 4.32 10.05 6.82
N LYS A 15 5.30 10.94 7.00
CA LYS A 15 6.72 10.57 6.92
C LYS A 15 7.08 9.56 8.00
N ASN A 16 6.67 9.80 9.24
CA ASN A 16 6.92 8.89 10.36
C ASN A 16 6.28 7.53 10.14
N ASP A 17 5.07 7.50 9.58
CA ASP A 17 4.37 6.26 9.22
C ASP A 17 5.15 5.48 8.16
N ARG A 18 5.65 6.16 7.14
CA ARG A 18 6.44 5.50 6.08
C ARG A 18 7.74 4.92 6.64
N ILE A 19 8.41 5.65 7.52
CA ILE A 19 9.64 5.16 8.16
C ILE A 19 9.34 3.95 9.04
N HIS A 20 8.26 4.00 9.81
CA HIS A 20 7.82 2.86 10.61
C HIS A 20 7.55 1.63 9.74
N LEU A 21 6.84 1.80 8.64
CA LEU A 21 6.58 0.71 7.70
C LEU A 21 7.87 0.16 7.10
N ALA A 22 8.80 1.05 6.75
CA ALA A 22 10.10 0.64 6.20
C ALA A 22 10.92 -0.19 7.19
N GLN A 23 10.77 0.07 8.50
CA GLN A 23 11.47 -0.66 9.54
C GLN A 23 10.81 -1.99 9.89
N THR A 24 9.50 -2.13 9.67
CA THR A 24 8.72 -3.29 10.13
C THR A 24 8.30 -4.23 8.99
N ILE A 25 8.21 -3.74 7.76
CA ILE A 25 7.75 -4.52 6.60
C ILE A 25 8.93 -4.82 5.70
N ASP A 26 9.21 -6.09 5.49
CA ASP A 26 10.28 -6.53 4.61
C ASP A 26 9.78 -6.90 3.20
N ALA A 27 10.70 -7.15 2.29
CA ALA A 27 10.38 -7.52 0.90
C ALA A 27 9.61 -8.85 0.83
N ARG A 28 9.89 -9.77 1.74
CA ARG A 28 9.19 -11.06 1.79
C ARG A 28 7.71 -10.86 2.16
N THR A 29 7.44 -9.98 3.13
CA THR A 29 6.07 -9.66 3.52
C THR A 29 5.29 -9.06 2.35
N ILE A 30 5.90 -8.15 1.60
CA ILE A 30 5.29 -7.57 0.40
C ILE A 30 5.00 -8.66 -0.64
N SER A 31 5.93 -9.57 -0.86
CA SER A 31 5.75 -10.68 -1.81
C SER A 31 4.61 -11.60 -1.42
N ILE A 32 4.47 -11.88 -0.12
CA ILE A 32 3.38 -12.69 0.41
C ILE A 32 2.03 -12.00 0.15
N LEU A 33 1.96 -10.69 0.42
CA LEU A 33 0.75 -9.92 0.19
C LEU A 33 0.36 -9.89 -1.28
N LYS A 34 1.32 -9.69 -2.17
CA LYS A 34 1.09 -9.72 -3.62
C LYS A 34 0.52 -11.05 -4.07
N ARG A 35 1.10 -12.14 -3.59
CA ARG A 35 0.64 -13.48 -3.92
C ARG A 35 -0.74 -13.77 -3.33
N LYS A 36 -0.96 -13.39 -2.07
CA LYS A 36 -2.23 -13.64 -1.37
C LYS A 36 -3.39 -12.90 -2.02
N PHE A 37 -3.19 -11.65 -2.41
CA PHE A 37 -4.23 -10.80 -2.97
C PHE A 37 -4.22 -10.75 -4.50
N GLY A 38 -3.34 -11.53 -5.14
CA GLY A 38 -3.32 -11.66 -6.59
C GLY A 38 -3.06 -10.36 -7.34
N THR A 39 -2.22 -9.47 -6.79
CA THR A 39 -1.96 -8.15 -7.39
C THR A 39 -1.18 -8.24 -8.71
N ASP A 40 -0.59 -9.39 -9.00
CA ASP A 40 0.08 -9.71 -10.26
C ASP A 40 -0.87 -10.22 -11.34
N LYS A 41 -2.16 -10.44 -10.98
CA LYS A 41 -3.19 -10.92 -11.90
C LYS A 41 -4.07 -9.77 -12.36
N ALA A 42 -4.70 -9.93 -13.53
CA ALA A 42 -5.64 -8.96 -14.05
C ALA A 42 -6.86 -8.82 -13.13
N CYS A 43 -7.38 -7.59 -12.99
CA CYS A 43 -8.58 -7.33 -12.18
C CYS A 43 -9.81 -8.01 -12.76
N PHE A 44 -9.89 -8.11 -14.10
CA PHE A 44 -11.06 -8.57 -14.83
C PHE A 44 -10.88 -10.01 -15.32
N LEU A 45 -10.65 -10.94 -14.38
CA LEU A 45 -10.61 -12.36 -14.69
C LEU A 45 -12.02 -12.95 -14.67
N PRO A 46 -12.42 -13.73 -15.70
CA PRO A 46 -13.68 -14.44 -15.62
C PRO A 46 -13.63 -15.52 -14.56
N GLY A 47 -14.67 -15.59 -13.74
CA GLY A 47 -14.83 -16.64 -12.75
C GLY A 47 -15.64 -17.82 -13.30
N PRO A 48 -15.96 -18.82 -12.45
CA PRO A 48 -16.74 -19.98 -12.86
C PRO A 48 -18.13 -19.63 -13.44
N ASN A 49 -18.70 -18.51 -13.00
CA ASN A 49 -20.00 -18.02 -13.43
C ASN A 49 -19.88 -16.81 -14.38
N GLY A 50 -18.71 -16.63 -15.03
CA GLY A 50 -18.46 -15.53 -15.92
C GLY A 50 -17.86 -14.31 -15.22
N TYR A 51 -17.98 -13.15 -15.86
CA TYR A 51 -17.43 -11.89 -15.35
C TYR A 51 -18.30 -11.31 -14.24
N ASP A 52 -17.68 -10.99 -13.10
CA ASP A 52 -18.34 -10.34 -11.97
C ASP A 52 -17.69 -8.99 -11.70
N PRO A 53 -18.40 -7.86 -11.95
CA PRO A 53 -17.87 -6.53 -11.67
C PRO A 53 -17.50 -6.30 -10.20
N MET A 54 -18.22 -6.92 -9.27
CA MET A 54 -17.91 -6.77 -7.84
C MET A 54 -16.58 -7.42 -7.49
N ASP A 55 -16.26 -8.56 -8.08
CA ASP A 55 -14.96 -9.21 -7.90
C ASP A 55 -13.83 -8.36 -8.49
N ALA A 56 -14.07 -7.77 -9.66
CA ALA A 56 -13.09 -6.88 -10.29
C ALA A 56 -12.79 -5.68 -9.41
N MET A 57 -13.81 -5.04 -8.85
CA MET A 57 -13.66 -3.91 -7.93
C MET A 57 -12.90 -4.31 -6.68
N ARG A 58 -13.17 -5.48 -6.12
CA ARG A 58 -12.50 -5.98 -4.92
C ARG A 58 -11.02 -6.23 -5.19
N ARG A 59 -10.68 -6.84 -6.32
CA ARG A 59 -9.29 -7.09 -6.72
C ARG A 59 -8.53 -5.79 -6.95
N ASP A 60 -9.18 -4.79 -7.53
CA ASP A 60 -8.59 -3.47 -7.74
C ASP A 60 -8.30 -2.78 -6.41
N ALA A 61 -9.22 -2.85 -5.46
CA ALA A 61 -9.03 -2.30 -4.11
C ALA A 61 -7.85 -2.98 -3.39
N TYR A 62 -7.72 -4.30 -3.46
CA TYR A 62 -6.60 -5.03 -2.89
C TYR A 62 -5.28 -4.59 -3.52
N ARG A 63 -5.26 -4.42 -4.84
CA ARG A 63 -4.08 -3.97 -5.57
C ARG A 63 -3.64 -2.59 -5.11
N GLU A 64 -4.57 -1.67 -4.93
CA GLU A 64 -4.27 -0.32 -4.47
C GLU A 64 -3.64 -0.32 -3.09
N VAL A 65 -4.17 -1.11 -2.15
CA VAL A 65 -3.62 -1.21 -0.79
C VAL A 65 -2.20 -1.75 -0.82
N VAL A 66 -1.96 -2.84 -1.54
CA VAL A 66 -0.63 -3.46 -1.62
C VAL A 66 0.37 -2.54 -2.31
N TYR A 67 -0.03 -1.85 -3.37
CA TYR A 67 0.84 -0.88 -4.05
C TYR A 67 1.15 0.32 -3.15
N TRP A 68 0.17 0.82 -2.42
CA TRP A 68 0.39 1.88 -1.45
C TRP A 68 1.42 1.47 -0.40
N LEU A 69 1.29 0.26 0.14
CA LEU A 69 2.21 -0.26 1.13
C LEU A 69 3.63 -0.40 0.57
N GLU A 70 3.76 -0.96 -0.62
CA GLU A 70 5.06 -1.13 -1.28
C GLU A 70 5.75 0.21 -1.52
N ARG A 71 5.01 1.19 -2.06
CA ARG A 71 5.55 2.54 -2.29
C ARG A 71 5.92 3.23 -1.00
N SER A 72 5.10 3.07 0.05
CA SER A 72 5.38 3.66 1.36
C SER A 72 6.64 3.10 1.98
N VAL A 73 6.86 1.79 1.87
CA VAL A 73 8.08 1.14 2.37
C VAL A 73 9.31 1.63 1.61
N LYS A 74 9.25 1.69 0.29
CA LYS A 74 10.37 2.17 -0.54
C LYS A 74 10.73 3.61 -0.22
N ARG A 75 9.73 4.46 -0.12
CA ARG A 75 9.94 5.88 0.21
C ARG A 75 10.47 6.06 1.63
N GLY A 76 9.95 5.29 2.58
CA GLY A 76 10.42 5.32 3.97
C GLY A 76 11.88 4.93 4.09
N ARG A 77 12.34 3.92 3.35
CA ARG A 77 13.75 3.54 3.31
C ARG A 77 14.63 4.67 2.79
N LYS A 78 14.17 5.34 1.74
CA LYS A 78 14.88 6.49 1.18
C LYS A 78 14.95 7.63 2.16
N GLU A 79 13.85 7.94 2.82
CA GLU A 79 13.78 9.02 3.82
C GLU A 79 14.69 8.74 5.03
N MET A 80 14.78 7.49 5.45
CA MET A 80 15.72 7.08 6.51
C MET A 80 17.17 7.34 6.11
N THR A 81 17.52 7.06 4.86
CA THR A 81 18.87 7.30 4.34
C THR A 81 19.16 8.80 4.22
N GLU A 82 18.18 9.59 3.82
CA GLU A 82 18.33 11.05 3.70
C GLU A 82 18.57 11.73 5.05
N ASP A 83 18.04 11.17 6.13
CA ASP A 83 18.18 11.70 7.48
C ASP A 83 19.55 11.36 8.13
N LEU A 84 20.37 10.58 7.45
CA LEU A 84 21.73 10.30 7.86
C LEU A 84 22.66 11.42 7.34
#